data_48bdd2f820fa9df1bd99dbe436d1f1b4
#
_entry.id   48bdd2f820fa9df1bd99dbe436d1f1b4
#
_cell.length_a   1.000
_cell.length_b   1.000
_cell.length_c   1.000
_cell.angle_alpha   90.00
_cell.angle_beta   90.00
_cell.angle_gamma   90.00
#
_symmetry.space_group_name_H-M   'P 1'
#
loop_
_entity.id
_entity.type
_entity.pdbx_description
1 polymer ?
#
loop_
_entity_poly.entity_id
_entity_poly.type
_entity_poly.pdbx_seq_one_letter_code
_entity_poly.pdbx_strand_id
1 'polypeptide(L)'
;MNNKALGLDKALYDYLLSVSLREPEILTQLRQETAQHSMATMQIAPDQGQFLALLVKLMAAKKTLDIGVFTGYSSLVVALALPADGKVVACDIDEEYTAIARRYWQKAGVADKINLHLAPALETLEKLIAAGEAETFDFAFIDADKSNYDNYYELALQLVRPGGLIAIDNVLWSGRVADPQVQDNRTNKIRAFNQKLYQDQRVTLSMLAIADGLTLAMKIRN
;
A
#
# COMPACT_ATOMS: atom_id res chain seq x y z
N MET A 1 -2.16 -7.16 33.57
CA MET A 1 -3.10 -7.13 32.42
C MET A 1 -2.33 -7.53 31.19
N ASN A 2 -2.83 -8.51 30.43
CA ASN A 2 -2.16 -8.95 29.21
C ASN A 2 -2.60 -8.01 28.06
N ASN A 3 -1.80 -6.99 27.75
CA ASN A 3 -2.10 -5.99 26.71
C ASN A 3 -1.82 -6.52 25.28
N LYS A 4 -1.91 -7.84 25.08
CA LYS A 4 -1.75 -8.46 23.77
C LYS A 4 -2.97 -8.12 22.90
N ALA A 5 -2.72 -7.74 21.64
CA ALA A 5 -3.80 -7.52 20.68
C ALA A 5 -4.69 -8.77 20.55
N LEU A 6 -6.00 -8.57 20.45
CA LEU A 6 -6.95 -9.65 20.18
C LEU A 6 -6.68 -10.24 18.80
N GLY A 7 -6.64 -11.57 18.71
CA GLY A 7 -6.72 -12.24 17.40
C GLY A 7 -8.09 -12.00 16.78
N LEU A 8 -8.15 -11.63 15.52
CA LEU A 8 -9.42 -11.47 14.78
C LEU A 8 -9.80 -12.83 14.20
N ASP A 9 -10.78 -13.51 14.83
CA ASP A 9 -11.50 -14.59 14.18
C ASP A 9 -12.53 -14.02 13.16
N LYS A 10 -13.15 -14.92 12.40
CA LYS A 10 -14.10 -14.48 11.37
C LYS A 10 -15.28 -13.69 11.95
N ALA A 11 -15.82 -14.09 13.09
CA ALA A 11 -16.99 -13.44 13.70
C ALA A 11 -16.67 -12.01 14.15
N LEU A 12 -15.49 -11.83 14.79
CA LEU A 12 -15.03 -10.53 15.23
C LEU A 12 -14.66 -9.62 14.03
N TYR A 13 -14.08 -10.19 12.97
CA TYR A 13 -13.78 -9.45 11.76
C TYR A 13 -15.07 -9.01 11.04
N ASP A 14 -16.05 -9.90 10.89
CA ASP A 14 -17.36 -9.57 10.30
C ASP A 14 -18.05 -8.45 11.09
N TYR A 15 -18.00 -8.50 12.43
CA TYR A 15 -18.53 -7.43 13.29
C TYR A 15 -17.78 -6.11 13.04
N LEU A 16 -16.45 -6.14 13.03
CA LEU A 16 -15.64 -4.94 12.75
C LEU A 16 -16.07 -4.28 11.43
N LEU A 17 -16.16 -5.06 10.36
CA LEU A 17 -16.58 -4.54 9.06
C LEU A 17 -18.01 -3.98 9.12
N SER A 18 -18.94 -4.66 9.80
CA SER A 18 -20.35 -4.25 9.88
C SER A 18 -20.57 -2.90 10.57
N VAL A 19 -19.67 -2.51 11.49
CA VAL A 19 -19.81 -1.28 12.28
C VAL A 19 -18.85 -0.17 11.89
N SER A 20 -17.85 -0.45 11.03
CA SER A 20 -16.81 0.52 10.69
C SER A 20 -16.62 0.76 9.19
N LEU A 21 -16.89 -0.23 8.33
CA LEU A 21 -16.64 -0.10 6.91
C LEU A 21 -17.68 0.82 6.24
N ARG A 22 -17.20 1.86 5.57
CA ARG A 22 -17.99 2.81 4.78
C ARG A 22 -17.44 2.90 3.36
N GLU A 23 -17.41 1.75 2.71
CA GLU A 23 -16.86 1.60 1.37
C GLU A 23 -17.83 2.17 0.31
N PRO A 24 -17.38 3.10 -0.57
CA PRO A 24 -18.16 3.52 -1.74
C PRO A 24 -18.50 2.33 -2.65
N GLU A 25 -19.69 2.36 -3.25
CA GLU A 25 -20.22 1.29 -4.12
C GLU A 25 -19.23 0.87 -5.22
N ILE A 26 -18.51 1.82 -5.82
CA ILE A 26 -17.55 1.53 -6.88
C ILE A 26 -16.39 0.65 -6.40
N LEU A 27 -15.96 0.79 -5.15
CA LEU A 27 -14.93 -0.06 -4.53
C LEU A 27 -15.46 -1.46 -4.25
N THR A 28 -16.72 -1.57 -3.78
CA THR A 28 -17.40 -2.85 -3.60
C THR A 28 -17.50 -3.61 -4.92
N GLN A 29 -17.90 -2.93 -6.01
CA GLN A 29 -17.97 -3.53 -7.34
C GLN A 29 -16.62 -4.03 -7.83
N LEU A 30 -15.56 -3.23 -7.66
CA LEU A 30 -14.19 -3.64 -8.01
C LEU A 30 -13.76 -4.89 -7.22
N ARG A 31 -14.02 -4.94 -5.92
CA ARG A 31 -13.69 -6.11 -5.11
C ARG A 31 -14.45 -7.36 -5.55
N GLN A 32 -15.74 -7.22 -5.87
CA GLN A 32 -16.58 -8.33 -6.35
C GLN A 32 -16.09 -8.86 -7.69
N GLU A 33 -15.68 -8.00 -8.61
CA GLU A 33 -15.08 -8.43 -9.88
C GLU A 33 -13.74 -9.10 -9.65
N THR A 34 -12.85 -8.48 -8.85
CA THR A 34 -11.54 -9.06 -8.52
C THR A 34 -11.67 -10.44 -7.86
N ALA A 35 -12.70 -10.66 -7.04
CA ALA A 35 -12.95 -11.96 -6.40
C ALA A 35 -13.19 -13.12 -7.38
N GLN A 36 -13.47 -12.84 -8.66
CA GLN A 36 -13.63 -13.85 -9.71
C GLN A 36 -12.29 -14.26 -10.36
N HIS A 37 -11.22 -13.54 -10.09
CA HIS A 37 -9.90 -13.84 -10.64
C HIS A 37 -9.12 -14.85 -9.79
N SER A 38 -8.29 -15.65 -10.43
CA SER A 38 -7.46 -16.66 -9.76
C SER A 38 -6.51 -16.09 -8.71
N MET A 39 -6.11 -14.83 -8.89
CA MET A 39 -5.20 -14.09 -8.00
C MET A 39 -5.93 -13.13 -7.03
N ALA A 40 -7.23 -13.34 -6.79
CA ALA A 40 -8.07 -12.46 -5.96
C ALA A 40 -7.47 -12.18 -4.56
N THR A 41 -6.69 -13.09 -4.02
CA THR A 41 -6.02 -12.95 -2.71
C THR A 41 -4.92 -11.88 -2.69
N MET A 42 -4.53 -11.34 -3.84
CA MET A 42 -3.57 -10.23 -3.91
C MET A 42 -4.20 -8.87 -3.57
N GLN A 43 -5.54 -8.78 -3.59
CA GLN A 43 -6.23 -7.53 -3.27
C GLN A 43 -6.18 -7.26 -1.76
N ILE A 44 -5.85 -6.02 -1.38
CA ILE A 44 -5.87 -5.59 0.03
C ILE A 44 -7.28 -5.67 0.63
N ALA A 45 -7.34 -5.83 1.95
CA ALA A 45 -8.61 -5.88 2.68
C ALA A 45 -9.35 -4.53 2.66
N PRO A 46 -10.69 -4.51 2.72
CA PRO A 46 -11.47 -3.27 2.63
C PRO A 46 -11.25 -2.33 3.82
N ASP A 47 -11.06 -2.83 5.02
CA ASP A 47 -10.70 -2.06 6.21
C ASP A 47 -9.30 -1.45 6.08
N GLN A 48 -8.35 -2.16 5.49
CA GLN A 48 -7.03 -1.63 5.16
C GLN A 48 -7.14 -0.50 4.14
N GLY A 49 -7.92 -0.66 3.07
CA GLY A 49 -8.18 0.40 2.10
C GLY A 49 -8.79 1.64 2.76
N GLN A 50 -9.81 1.46 3.59
CA GLN A 50 -10.41 2.57 4.35
C GLN A 50 -9.40 3.26 5.27
N PHE A 51 -8.50 2.50 5.88
CA PHE A 51 -7.43 3.06 6.71
C PHE A 51 -6.43 3.88 5.89
N LEU A 52 -6.01 3.42 4.71
CA LEU A 52 -5.16 4.19 3.79
C LEU A 52 -5.85 5.51 3.38
N ALA A 53 -7.15 5.48 3.05
CA ALA A 53 -7.92 6.67 2.74
C ALA A 53 -7.95 7.68 3.90
N LEU A 54 -8.08 7.18 5.14
CA LEU A 54 -8.03 8.03 6.34
C LEU A 54 -6.66 8.68 6.52
N LEU A 55 -5.57 7.92 6.36
CA LEU A 55 -4.20 8.45 6.46
C LEU A 55 -3.95 9.56 5.43
N VAL A 56 -4.32 9.33 4.16
CA VAL A 56 -4.20 10.32 3.07
C VAL A 56 -4.94 11.61 3.40
N LYS A 57 -6.15 11.51 3.96
CA LYS A 57 -6.94 12.69 4.40
C LYS A 57 -6.32 13.40 5.60
N LEU A 58 -5.89 12.65 6.63
CA LEU A 58 -5.26 13.21 7.83
C LEU A 58 -3.98 13.99 7.50
N MET A 59 -3.22 13.48 6.51
CA MET A 59 -1.99 14.12 6.03
C MET A 59 -2.25 15.31 5.11
N ALA A 60 -3.49 15.52 4.66
CA ALA A 60 -3.83 16.45 3.58
C ALA A 60 -2.95 16.20 2.34
N ALA A 61 -2.71 14.92 2.02
CA ALA A 61 -1.83 14.51 0.95
C ALA A 61 -2.36 14.97 -0.41
N LYS A 62 -1.46 15.34 -1.31
CA LYS A 62 -1.77 15.75 -2.69
C LYS A 62 -1.06 14.88 -3.73
N LYS A 63 0.12 14.38 -3.43
CA LYS A 63 0.91 13.58 -4.36
C LYS A 63 1.32 12.27 -3.72
N THR A 64 0.89 11.18 -4.33
CA THR A 64 1.06 9.84 -3.76
C THR A 64 1.66 8.87 -4.76
N LEU A 65 2.30 7.83 -4.24
CA LEU A 65 2.92 6.74 -4.98
C LEU A 65 2.24 5.43 -4.60
N ASP A 66 1.91 4.60 -5.60
CA ASP A 66 1.32 3.27 -5.42
C ASP A 66 2.18 2.24 -6.19
N ILE A 67 2.89 1.39 -5.48
CA ILE A 67 3.82 0.41 -6.03
C ILE A 67 3.20 -0.99 -5.90
N GLY A 68 2.68 -1.49 -7.02
CA GLY A 68 1.86 -2.70 -7.10
C GLY A 68 0.37 -2.34 -7.16
N VAL A 69 -0.16 -2.21 -8.37
CA VAL A 69 -1.53 -1.75 -8.64
C VAL A 69 -2.53 -2.90 -8.64
N PHE A 70 -2.16 -4.01 -9.24
CA PHE A 70 -3.05 -5.14 -9.49
C PHE A 70 -4.33 -4.67 -10.21
N THR A 71 -5.52 -4.99 -9.68
CA THR A 71 -6.82 -4.54 -10.23
C THR A 71 -7.18 -3.10 -9.86
N GLY A 72 -6.29 -2.37 -9.16
CA GLY A 72 -6.39 -0.93 -8.91
C GLY A 72 -7.16 -0.51 -7.69
N TYR A 73 -7.39 -1.39 -6.73
CA TYR A 73 -8.17 -1.07 -5.53
C TYR A 73 -7.46 -0.03 -4.64
N SER A 74 -6.18 -0.22 -4.33
CA SER A 74 -5.37 0.73 -3.53
C SER A 74 -5.31 2.11 -4.17
N SER A 75 -4.97 2.16 -5.47
CA SER A 75 -4.91 3.41 -6.24
C SER A 75 -6.27 4.13 -6.26
N LEU A 76 -7.38 3.37 -6.43
CA LEU A 76 -8.72 3.93 -6.46
C LEU A 76 -9.11 4.52 -5.10
N VAL A 77 -8.85 3.79 -4.01
CA VAL A 77 -9.08 4.25 -2.63
C VAL A 77 -8.36 5.56 -2.37
N VAL A 78 -7.08 5.62 -2.72
CA VAL A 78 -6.24 6.82 -2.52
C VAL A 78 -6.74 7.97 -3.39
N ALA A 79 -7.00 7.74 -4.70
CA ALA A 79 -7.47 8.77 -5.61
C ALA A 79 -8.83 9.39 -5.21
N LEU A 80 -9.74 8.57 -4.65
CA LEU A 80 -11.01 9.05 -4.09
C LEU A 80 -10.82 9.88 -2.81
N ALA A 81 -9.76 9.61 -2.04
CA ALA A 81 -9.46 10.33 -0.81
C ALA A 81 -8.72 11.66 -1.05
N LEU A 82 -7.98 11.77 -2.15
CA LEU A 82 -7.22 12.95 -2.53
C LEU A 82 -8.12 14.13 -2.94
N PRO A 83 -7.67 15.40 -2.73
CA PRO A 83 -8.34 16.58 -3.25
C PRO A 83 -8.42 16.57 -4.78
N ALA A 84 -9.16 17.52 -5.36
CA ALA A 84 -9.38 17.58 -6.81
C ALA A 84 -8.07 17.71 -7.62
N ASP A 85 -7.10 18.44 -7.08
CA ASP A 85 -5.75 18.63 -7.65
C ASP A 85 -4.76 17.52 -7.28
N GLY A 86 -5.20 16.50 -6.54
CA GLY A 86 -4.36 15.39 -6.11
C GLY A 86 -3.94 14.47 -7.24
N LYS A 87 -2.76 13.84 -7.09
CA LYS A 87 -2.18 12.92 -8.08
C LYS A 87 -1.67 11.64 -7.43
N VAL A 88 -1.88 10.53 -8.13
CA VAL A 88 -1.32 9.21 -7.84
C VAL A 88 -0.38 8.83 -8.97
N VAL A 89 0.87 8.55 -8.67
CA VAL A 89 1.77 7.83 -9.57
C VAL A 89 1.67 6.35 -9.21
N ALA A 90 1.19 5.54 -10.16
CA ALA A 90 0.92 4.12 -9.97
C ALA A 90 1.88 3.29 -10.83
N CYS A 91 2.50 2.26 -10.26
CA CYS A 91 3.48 1.42 -10.93
C CYS A 91 3.03 -0.05 -10.93
N ASP A 92 2.94 -0.64 -12.11
CA ASP A 92 2.69 -2.08 -12.30
C ASP A 92 3.33 -2.57 -13.59
N ILE A 93 3.46 -3.88 -13.76
CA ILE A 93 3.97 -4.51 -14.97
C ILE A 93 2.89 -5.30 -15.73
N ASP A 94 1.73 -5.50 -15.12
CA ASP A 94 0.67 -6.36 -15.65
C ASP A 94 -0.40 -5.53 -16.36
N GLU A 95 -0.46 -5.65 -17.70
CA GLU A 95 -1.42 -4.92 -18.52
C GLU A 95 -2.86 -5.45 -18.35
N GLU A 96 -3.04 -6.75 -18.13
CA GLU A 96 -4.35 -7.37 -18.01
C GLU A 96 -5.06 -6.90 -16.74
N TYR A 97 -4.39 -6.98 -15.58
CA TYR A 97 -4.96 -6.48 -14.32
C TYR A 97 -5.13 -4.97 -14.32
N THR A 98 -4.18 -4.22 -14.85
CA THR A 98 -4.31 -2.75 -14.90
C THR A 98 -5.33 -2.26 -15.92
N ALA A 99 -5.75 -3.07 -16.89
CA ALA A 99 -6.92 -2.75 -17.73
C ALA A 99 -8.22 -2.72 -16.90
N ILE A 100 -8.37 -3.62 -15.92
CA ILE A 100 -9.48 -3.57 -14.96
C ILE A 100 -9.39 -2.29 -14.13
N ALA A 101 -8.20 -1.98 -13.59
CA ALA A 101 -7.96 -0.77 -12.82
C ALA A 101 -8.38 0.50 -13.57
N ARG A 102 -7.89 0.69 -14.79
CA ARG A 102 -8.24 1.85 -15.65
C ARG A 102 -9.75 2.00 -15.84
N ARG A 103 -10.47 0.90 -16.05
CA ARG A 103 -11.92 0.91 -16.23
C ARG A 103 -12.65 1.40 -14.98
N TYR A 104 -12.22 0.96 -13.79
CA TYR A 104 -12.81 1.41 -12.53
C TYR A 104 -12.42 2.84 -12.17
N TRP A 105 -11.20 3.29 -12.47
CA TRP A 105 -10.81 4.69 -12.29
C TRP A 105 -11.63 5.64 -13.17
N GLN A 106 -11.94 5.21 -14.41
CA GLN A 106 -12.82 5.97 -15.30
C GLN A 106 -14.26 6.01 -14.77
N LYS A 107 -14.83 4.86 -14.34
CA LYS A 107 -16.16 4.79 -13.76
C LYS A 107 -16.30 5.66 -12.50
N ALA A 108 -15.24 5.75 -11.72
CA ALA A 108 -15.20 6.56 -10.51
C ALA A 108 -14.93 8.05 -10.77
N GLY A 109 -14.62 8.46 -12.00
CA GLY A 109 -14.31 9.85 -12.35
C GLY A 109 -12.99 10.35 -11.77
N VAL A 110 -12.00 9.46 -11.53
CA VAL A 110 -10.70 9.80 -10.95
C VAL A 110 -9.51 9.42 -11.86
N ALA A 111 -9.78 8.99 -13.09
CA ALA A 111 -8.73 8.53 -14.00
C ALA A 111 -7.69 9.63 -14.32
N ASP A 112 -8.09 10.87 -14.34
CA ASP A 112 -7.23 12.05 -14.55
C ASP A 112 -6.30 12.36 -13.36
N LYS A 113 -6.57 11.80 -12.19
CA LYS A 113 -5.68 11.88 -11.03
C LYS A 113 -4.58 10.82 -11.06
N ILE A 114 -4.73 9.72 -11.82
CA ILE A 114 -3.88 8.55 -11.74
C ILE A 114 -2.99 8.45 -12.98
N ASN A 115 -1.68 8.56 -12.78
CA ASN A 115 -0.67 8.35 -13.80
C ASN A 115 -0.08 6.94 -13.66
N LEU A 116 -0.53 6.01 -14.51
CA LEU A 116 -0.08 4.63 -14.51
C LEU A 116 1.16 4.45 -15.40
N HIS A 117 2.22 3.91 -14.80
CA HIS A 117 3.44 3.48 -15.45
C HIS A 117 3.45 1.94 -15.55
N LEU A 118 3.30 1.41 -16.77
CA LEU A 118 3.45 -0.02 -17.09
C LEU A 118 4.92 -0.32 -17.37
N ALA A 119 5.69 -0.49 -16.29
CA ALA A 119 7.13 -0.77 -16.34
C ALA A 119 7.58 -1.32 -14.96
N PRO A 120 8.76 -1.95 -14.87
CA PRO A 120 9.35 -2.28 -13.58
C PRO A 120 9.36 -1.06 -12.67
N ALA A 121 8.80 -1.19 -11.45
CA ALA A 121 8.63 -0.06 -10.56
C ALA A 121 9.96 0.62 -10.21
N LEU A 122 11.06 -0.14 -10.05
CA LEU A 122 12.39 0.42 -9.81
C LEU A 122 12.80 1.43 -10.89
N GLU A 123 12.59 1.10 -12.18
CA GLU A 123 12.91 2.02 -13.28
C GLU A 123 12.07 3.29 -13.22
N THR A 124 10.78 3.16 -12.86
CA THR A 124 9.88 4.31 -12.73
C THR A 124 10.33 5.22 -11.59
N LEU A 125 10.64 4.64 -10.43
CA LEU A 125 11.09 5.40 -9.25
C LEU A 125 12.42 6.11 -9.52
N GLU A 126 13.38 5.44 -10.15
CA GLU A 126 14.67 6.06 -10.56
C GLU A 126 14.47 7.21 -11.54
N LYS A 127 13.57 7.05 -12.53
CA LYS A 127 13.21 8.13 -13.49
C LYS A 127 12.58 9.33 -12.78
N LEU A 128 11.73 9.10 -11.78
CA LEU A 128 11.14 10.18 -10.98
C LEU A 128 12.22 10.95 -10.21
N ILE A 129 13.16 10.25 -9.57
CA ILE A 129 14.28 10.89 -8.87
C ILE A 129 15.15 11.69 -9.84
N ALA A 130 15.50 11.11 -11.00
CA ALA A 130 16.28 11.79 -12.03
C ALA A 130 15.55 13.03 -12.63
N ALA A 131 14.21 13.03 -12.62
CA ALA A 131 13.38 14.16 -13.02
C ALA A 131 13.25 15.26 -11.94
N GLY A 132 13.92 15.12 -10.80
CA GLY A 132 13.89 16.12 -9.72
C GLY A 132 12.68 16.00 -8.79
N GLU A 133 12.00 14.85 -8.77
CA GLU A 133 10.82 14.58 -7.93
C GLU A 133 11.17 14.12 -6.50
N ALA A 134 12.44 14.18 -6.11
CA ALA A 134 12.86 13.87 -4.74
C ALA A 134 12.14 14.79 -3.74
N GLU A 135 11.66 14.18 -2.63
CA GLU A 135 10.95 14.86 -1.54
C GLU A 135 9.66 15.61 -1.96
N THR A 136 9.01 15.18 -3.05
CA THR A 136 7.76 15.80 -3.52
C THR A 136 6.50 14.99 -3.20
N PHE A 137 6.64 13.73 -2.80
CA PHE A 137 5.51 12.86 -2.47
C PHE A 137 5.12 12.96 -1.01
N ASP A 138 3.82 13.00 -0.74
CA ASP A 138 3.28 13.01 0.62
C ASP A 138 3.15 11.61 1.21
N PHE A 139 2.76 10.65 0.37
CA PHE A 139 2.44 9.29 0.77
C PHE A 139 2.92 8.30 -0.29
N ALA A 140 3.43 7.14 0.16
CA ALA A 140 3.73 6.01 -0.69
C ALA A 140 3.11 4.73 -0.11
N PHE A 141 2.53 3.88 -0.98
CA PHE A 141 2.09 2.54 -0.64
C PHE A 141 2.92 1.51 -1.41
N ILE A 142 3.43 0.50 -0.72
CA ILE A 142 4.27 -0.56 -1.28
C ILE A 142 3.59 -1.90 -1.07
N ASP A 143 3.08 -2.49 -2.16
CA ASP A 143 2.47 -3.83 -2.20
C ASP A 143 2.78 -4.53 -3.52
N ALA A 144 4.06 -4.72 -3.81
CA ALA A 144 4.53 -5.38 -5.02
C ALA A 144 5.29 -6.68 -4.69
N ASP A 145 6.22 -7.10 -5.55
CA ASP A 145 7.02 -8.29 -5.30
C ASP A 145 7.95 -8.11 -4.09
N LYS A 146 7.85 -9.04 -3.16
CA LYS A 146 8.53 -8.98 -1.85
C LYS A 146 10.06 -9.07 -1.98
N SER A 147 10.56 -9.49 -3.16
CA SER A 147 11.99 -9.57 -3.44
C SER A 147 12.66 -8.21 -3.51
N ASN A 148 11.92 -7.18 -3.88
CA ASN A 148 12.40 -5.82 -4.09
C ASN A 148 11.93 -4.83 -3.01
N TYR A 149 11.31 -5.27 -1.91
CA TYR A 149 10.81 -4.39 -0.86
C TYR A 149 11.87 -3.42 -0.33
N ASP A 150 13.09 -3.89 -0.14
CA ASP A 150 14.19 -3.04 0.31
C ASP A 150 14.51 -1.92 -0.69
N ASN A 151 14.59 -2.26 -1.97
CA ASN A 151 14.86 -1.29 -3.03
C ASN A 151 13.70 -0.30 -3.19
N TYR A 152 12.44 -0.79 -3.17
CA TYR A 152 11.27 0.09 -3.23
C TYR A 152 11.24 1.07 -2.06
N TYR A 153 11.54 0.60 -0.86
CA TYR A 153 11.60 1.44 0.32
C TYR A 153 12.67 2.53 0.21
N GLU A 154 13.88 2.19 -0.19
CA GLU A 154 14.98 3.17 -0.33
C GLU A 154 14.66 4.25 -1.36
N LEU A 155 14.08 3.88 -2.51
CA LEU A 155 13.68 4.84 -3.53
C LEU A 155 12.45 5.66 -3.09
N ALA A 156 11.46 5.03 -2.45
CA ALA A 156 10.31 5.73 -1.89
C ALA A 156 10.74 6.73 -0.80
N LEU A 157 11.73 6.38 0.03
CA LEU A 157 12.26 7.28 1.06
C LEU A 157 12.94 8.52 0.46
N GLN A 158 13.55 8.42 -0.73
CA GLN A 158 14.08 9.58 -1.44
C GLN A 158 12.96 10.45 -2.03
N LEU A 159 11.89 9.83 -2.54
CA LEU A 159 10.77 10.53 -3.19
C LEU A 159 9.81 11.18 -2.19
N VAL A 160 9.62 10.55 -1.01
CA VAL A 160 8.72 11.05 0.03
C VAL A 160 9.38 12.21 0.78
N ARG A 161 8.63 13.29 0.99
CA ARG A 161 9.11 14.47 1.71
C ARG A 161 9.31 14.20 3.21
N PRO A 162 10.09 15.00 3.92
CA PRO A 162 10.12 14.99 5.39
C PRO A 162 8.71 15.17 5.98
N GLY A 163 8.34 14.30 6.92
CA GLY A 163 6.99 14.22 7.50
C GLY A 163 5.96 13.51 6.59
N GLY A 164 6.36 13.02 5.43
CA GLY A 164 5.55 12.12 4.59
C GLY A 164 5.61 10.68 5.09
N LEU A 165 4.73 9.83 4.58
CA LEU A 165 4.49 8.47 5.09
C LEU A 165 4.67 7.43 4.00
N ILE A 166 5.37 6.35 4.34
CA ILE A 166 5.47 5.14 3.53
C ILE A 166 4.69 4.04 4.27
N ALA A 167 3.70 3.46 3.62
CA ALA A 167 2.94 2.31 4.10
C ALA A 167 3.39 1.06 3.32
N ILE A 168 3.73 -0.02 4.04
CA ILE A 168 4.27 -1.24 3.44
C ILE A 168 3.41 -2.42 3.88
N ASP A 169 2.85 -3.14 2.91
CA ASP A 169 1.95 -4.27 3.14
C ASP A 169 2.66 -5.61 3.31
N ASN A 170 1.94 -6.62 3.81
CA ASN A 170 2.33 -8.02 3.98
C ASN A 170 3.60 -8.23 4.82
N VAL A 171 3.84 -7.38 5.80
CA VAL A 171 5.04 -7.46 6.65
C VAL A 171 4.97 -8.58 7.68
N LEU A 172 3.78 -9.14 7.95
CA LEU A 172 3.60 -10.32 8.82
C LEU A 172 3.55 -11.64 8.05
N TRP A 173 3.32 -11.60 6.74
CA TRP A 173 3.45 -12.73 5.83
C TRP A 173 2.71 -13.98 6.31
N SER A 174 1.41 -13.86 6.58
CA SER A 174 0.54 -14.93 7.12
C SER A 174 1.10 -15.57 8.39
N GLY A 175 1.79 -14.79 9.23
CA GLY A 175 2.44 -15.25 10.45
C GLY A 175 3.76 -16.00 10.24
N ARG A 176 4.17 -16.30 8.99
CA ARG A 176 5.38 -17.07 8.65
C ARG A 176 6.66 -16.42 9.16
N VAL A 177 6.68 -15.08 9.27
CA VAL A 177 7.84 -14.35 9.83
C VAL A 177 8.13 -14.71 11.28
N ALA A 178 7.13 -15.14 12.05
CA ALA A 178 7.25 -15.50 13.45
C ALA A 178 7.62 -16.99 13.67
N ASP A 179 7.50 -17.83 12.64
CA ASP A 179 7.79 -19.26 12.73
C ASP A 179 9.26 -19.53 12.37
N PRO A 180 10.11 -19.95 13.32
CA PRO A 180 11.53 -20.22 13.05
C PRO A 180 11.77 -21.42 12.15
N GLN A 181 10.78 -22.29 11.95
CA GLN A 181 10.88 -23.44 11.05
C GLN A 181 10.70 -23.05 9.57
N VAL A 182 10.09 -21.91 9.29
CA VAL A 182 9.92 -21.40 7.93
C VAL A 182 11.17 -20.67 7.49
N GLN A 183 11.93 -21.27 6.58
CA GLN A 183 13.25 -20.79 6.13
C GLN A 183 13.33 -20.54 4.60
N ASP A 184 12.18 -20.37 3.94
CA ASP A 184 12.17 -20.02 2.54
C ASP A 184 12.72 -18.59 2.29
N ASN A 185 13.24 -18.39 1.09
CA ASN A 185 13.92 -17.15 0.71
C ASN A 185 13.02 -15.91 0.86
N ARG A 186 11.72 -16.02 0.52
CA ARG A 186 10.79 -14.91 0.58
C ARG A 186 10.50 -14.48 2.02
N THR A 187 10.22 -15.44 2.90
CA THR A 187 10.02 -15.18 4.34
C THR A 187 11.26 -14.56 4.98
N ASN A 188 12.46 -15.08 4.64
CA ASN A 188 13.71 -14.55 5.18
C ASN A 188 13.99 -13.12 4.69
N LYS A 189 13.65 -12.78 3.45
CA LYS A 189 13.74 -11.40 2.95
C LYS A 189 12.83 -10.44 3.72
N ILE A 190 11.58 -10.84 4.00
CA ILE A 190 10.65 -10.01 4.77
C ILE A 190 11.16 -9.83 6.21
N ARG A 191 11.68 -10.88 6.85
CA ARG A 191 12.30 -10.76 8.18
C ARG A 191 13.47 -9.78 8.19
N ALA A 192 14.37 -9.90 7.21
CA ALA A 192 15.52 -9.01 7.08
C ALA A 192 15.08 -7.56 6.85
N PHE A 193 14.08 -7.35 6.00
CA PHE A 193 13.49 -6.05 5.74
C PHE A 193 12.82 -5.45 6.99
N ASN A 194 12.01 -6.21 7.72
CA ASN A 194 11.42 -5.77 8.98
C ASN A 194 12.49 -5.36 10.01
N GLN A 195 13.59 -6.13 10.10
CA GLN A 195 14.69 -5.83 10.99
C GLN A 195 15.44 -4.56 10.56
N LYS A 196 15.62 -4.34 9.26
CA LYS A 196 16.19 -3.09 8.71
C LYS A 196 15.33 -1.90 9.08
N LEU A 197 14.01 -1.96 8.86
CA LEU A 197 13.08 -0.88 9.22
C LEU A 197 13.12 -0.56 10.72
N TYR A 198 13.16 -1.59 11.56
CA TYR A 198 13.27 -1.41 13.02
C TYR A 198 14.51 -0.62 13.44
N GLN A 199 15.62 -0.74 12.70
CA GLN A 199 16.88 -0.07 12.97
C GLN A 199 17.04 1.28 12.25
N ASP A 200 16.11 1.61 11.33
CA ASP A 200 16.25 2.80 10.49
C ASP A 200 15.91 4.08 11.25
N GLN A 201 16.93 4.88 11.52
CA GLN A 201 16.83 6.16 12.23
C GLN A 201 16.24 7.30 11.38
N ARG A 202 16.01 7.07 10.08
CA ARG A 202 15.45 8.08 9.16
C ARG A 202 13.94 8.18 9.23
N VAL A 203 13.29 7.25 9.95
CA VAL A 203 11.84 7.17 10.03
C VAL A 203 11.34 6.97 11.46
N THR A 204 10.12 7.45 11.74
CA THR A 204 9.33 7.01 12.88
C THR A 204 8.47 5.84 12.44
N LEU A 205 8.56 4.72 13.14
CA LEU A 205 7.99 3.44 12.73
C LEU A 205 6.81 3.00 13.58
N SER A 206 5.79 2.44 12.93
CA SER A 206 4.73 1.66 13.59
C SER A 206 4.34 0.47 12.72
N MET A 207 4.22 -0.72 13.29
CA MET A 207 3.72 -1.91 12.60
C MET A 207 2.37 -2.30 13.20
N LEU A 208 1.37 -2.47 12.34
CA LEU A 208 -0.01 -2.75 12.70
C LEU A 208 -0.41 -4.15 12.22
N ALA A 209 -1.20 -4.84 13.03
CA ALA A 209 -1.78 -6.15 12.67
C ALA A 209 -3.10 -5.97 11.89
N ILE A 210 -3.06 -5.19 10.80
CA ILE A 210 -4.17 -5.03 9.84
C ILE A 210 -3.88 -5.97 8.67
N ALA A 211 -4.86 -6.74 8.22
CA ALA A 211 -4.71 -7.75 7.17
C ALA A 211 -3.47 -8.64 7.38
N ASP A 212 -2.55 -8.67 6.44
CA ASP A 212 -1.28 -9.43 6.51
C ASP A 212 -0.12 -8.61 7.13
N GLY A 213 -0.44 -7.59 7.90
CA GLY A 213 0.49 -6.68 8.56
C GLY A 213 0.86 -5.47 7.71
N LEU A 214 0.68 -4.29 8.28
CA LEU A 214 0.98 -3.00 7.65
C LEU A 214 2.02 -2.24 8.45
N THR A 215 3.18 -1.96 7.87
CA THR A 215 4.16 -1.04 8.46
C THR A 215 3.95 0.37 7.97
N LEU A 216 3.93 1.31 8.90
CA LEU A 216 3.93 2.75 8.64
C LEU A 216 5.30 3.31 9.00
N ALA A 217 5.97 3.94 8.04
CA ALA A 217 7.28 4.56 8.20
C ALA A 217 7.19 6.04 7.80
N MET A 218 7.13 6.92 8.79
CA MET A 218 7.08 8.38 8.56
C MET A 218 8.50 8.92 8.49
N LYS A 219 8.87 9.54 7.37
CA LYS A 219 10.18 10.18 7.20
C LYS A 219 10.35 11.31 8.21
N ILE A 220 11.42 11.28 9.00
CA ILE A 220 11.68 12.33 9.99
C ILE A 220 11.98 13.68 9.32
N ARG A 221 11.70 14.75 10.05
CA ARG A 221 12.14 16.11 9.68
C ARG A 221 13.50 16.33 10.32
N ASN A 222 14.51 16.54 9.52
CA ASN A 222 15.83 16.98 10.02
C ASN A 222 15.73 18.45 10.49
#